data_36bf6f70984bdb115117f86b639f614d
#
_entry.id   36bf6f70984bdb115117f86b639f614d
#
_cell.length_a   1.000
_cell.length_b   1.000
_cell.length_c   1.000
_cell.angle_alpha   90.00
_cell.angle_beta   90.00
_cell.angle_gamma   90.00
#
_symmetry.space_group_name_H-M   'P 1'
#
loop_
_entity.id
_entity.type
_entity.pdbx_description
1 polymer ?
#
loop_
_entity_poly.entity_id
_entity_poly.type
_entity_poly.pdbx_seq_one_letter_code
_entity_poly.pdbx_strand_id
1 'polypeptide(L)'
;MGLYRAGFEVTGVDINFQPEYPFHFIQEDVFELDLEFLKRFDFIWASPPCQAYTWASARYRNRGKEYPDLIDRTRQLLMKTGRPFVIENVCTAPIRKDLLLCGRMFNLRVIKHRCFEIHGFSVPQPDHPRCRGLVKKGVCFTVAGHGGDSKSYRLVDWQKAMGIDWITDRKMLAEAIPPAYSEYIGRFAIQFLLTTEFLKR
;
A
#
# COMPACT_ATOMS: atom_id res chain seq x y z
N MET A 1 8.00 -0.47 -6.26
CA MET A 1 9.11 0.52 -6.21
C MET A 1 9.67 0.71 -4.80
N GLY A 2 8.88 0.94 -3.75
CA GLY A 2 9.44 1.15 -2.40
C GLY A 2 10.19 -0.06 -1.85
N LEU A 3 9.64 -1.27 -1.99
CA LEU A 3 10.34 -2.51 -1.61
C LEU A 3 11.62 -2.71 -2.41
N TYR A 4 11.61 -2.41 -3.71
CA TYR A 4 12.82 -2.43 -4.53
C TYR A 4 13.91 -1.47 -4.00
N ARG A 5 13.53 -0.24 -3.62
CA ARG A 5 14.46 0.72 -3.01
C ARG A 5 14.99 0.26 -1.65
N ALA A 6 14.21 -0.55 -0.93
CA ALA A 6 14.65 -1.19 0.31
C ALA A 6 15.61 -2.37 0.07
N GLY A 7 15.74 -2.88 -1.16
CA GLY A 7 16.68 -3.94 -1.54
C GLY A 7 16.03 -5.29 -1.88
N PHE A 8 14.70 -5.35 -2.01
CA PHE A 8 14.01 -6.57 -2.45
C PHE A 8 14.01 -6.71 -3.97
N GLU A 9 14.11 -7.92 -4.47
CA GLU A 9 13.61 -8.30 -5.78
C GLU A 9 12.09 -8.43 -5.69
N VAL A 10 11.36 -7.77 -6.61
CA VAL A 10 9.91 -7.61 -6.46
C VAL A 10 9.17 -8.31 -7.60
N THR A 11 8.18 -9.13 -7.24
CA THR A 11 7.18 -9.68 -8.15
C THR A 11 5.80 -9.16 -7.75
N GLY A 12 5.05 -8.62 -8.71
CA GLY A 12 3.67 -8.18 -8.51
C GLY A 12 2.66 -9.22 -8.98
N VAL A 13 1.55 -9.31 -8.26
CA VAL A 13 0.39 -10.13 -8.65
C VAL A 13 -0.85 -9.26 -8.57
N ASP A 14 -1.65 -9.25 -9.62
CA ASP A 14 -2.98 -8.60 -9.65
C ASP A 14 -3.86 -9.34 -10.66
N ILE A 15 -5.16 -9.42 -10.37
CA ILE A 15 -6.14 -10.02 -11.29
C ILE A 15 -6.30 -9.18 -12.58
N ASN A 16 -6.05 -7.87 -12.49
CA ASN A 16 -6.06 -6.96 -13.62
C ASN A 16 -4.64 -6.73 -14.14
N PHE A 17 -4.48 -6.67 -15.45
CA PHE A 17 -3.22 -6.30 -16.05
C PHE A 17 -2.80 -4.89 -15.64
N GLN A 18 -1.54 -4.72 -15.24
CA GLN A 18 -0.95 -3.47 -14.76
C GLN A 18 0.16 -3.00 -15.71
N PRO A 19 -0.16 -2.28 -16.80
CA PRO A 19 0.79 -1.98 -17.89
C PRO A 19 1.97 -1.10 -17.46
N GLU A 20 1.83 -0.32 -16.40
CA GLU A 20 2.85 0.59 -15.88
C GLU A 20 3.60 0.01 -14.66
N TYR A 21 3.40 -1.30 -14.37
CA TYR A 21 4.11 -1.96 -13.28
C TYR A 21 5.57 -2.23 -13.68
N PRO A 22 6.57 -1.73 -12.94
CA PRO A 22 7.96 -1.68 -13.43
C PRO A 22 8.78 -2.94 -13.13
N PHE A 23 8.19 -4.01 -12.61
CA PHE A 23 8.87 -5.24 -12.21
C PHE A 23 8.21 -6.47 -12.84
N HIS A 24 8.70 -7.66 -12.51
CA HIS A 24 8.05 -8.91 -12.91
C HIS A 24 6.60 -8.92 -12.43
N PHE A 25 5.68 -9.28 -13.33
CA PHE A 25 4.23 -9.21 -13.08
C PHE A 25 3.54 -10.50 -13.49
N ILE A 26 2.66 -10.99 -12.64
CA ILE A 26 1.81 -12.15 -12.87
C ILE A 26 0.36 -11.66 -12.83
N GLN A 27 -0.36 -11.83 -13.93
CA GLN A 27 -1.79 -11.55 -13.98
C GLN A 27 -2.55 -12.80 -13.54
N GLU A 28 -2.98 -12.83 -12.28
CA GLU A 28 -3.70 -13.96 -11.70
C GLU A 28 -4.50 -13.52 -10.47
N ASP A 29 -5.55 -14.26 -10.14
CA ASP A 29 -6.18 -14.13 -8.83
C ASP A 29 -5.23 -14.70 -7.76
N VAL A 30 -4.87 -13.88 -6.78
CA VAL A 30 -3.95 -14.29 -5.70
C VAL A 30 -4.46 -15.52 -4.93
N PHE A 31 -5.76 -15.78 -4.93
CA PHE A 31 -6.38 -16.92 -4.25
C PHE A 31 -6.34 -18.22 -5.07
N GLU A 32 -5.96 -18.16 -6.34
CA GLU A 32 -5.73 -19.31 -7.20
C GLU A 32 -4.24 -19.69 -7.27
N LEU A 33 -3.36 -18.86 -6.70
CA LEU A 33 -1.93 -19.19 -6.63
C LEU A 33 -1.67 -20.33 -5.65
N ASP A 34 -0.76 -21.22 -6.07
CA ASP A 34 -0.28 -22.29 -5.21
C ASP A 34 0.40 -21.71 -3.94
N LEU A 35 0.06 -22.29 -2.79
CA LEU A 35 0.66 -21.91 -1.50
C LEU A 35 2.19 -22.10 -1.51
N GLU A 36 2.70 -23.16 -2.14
CA GLU A 36 4.14 -23.42 -2.26
C GLU A 36 4.83 -22.37 -3.13
N PHE A 37 4.15 -21.82 -4.13
CA PHE A 37 4.64 -20.67 -4.88
C PHE A 37 4.79 -19.44 -3.96
N LEU A 38 3.79 -19.13 -3.15
CA LEU A 38 3.83 -18.00 -2.21
C LEU A 38 4.93 -18.17 -1.14
N LYS A 39 5.19 -19.38 -0.70
CA LYS A 39 6.26 -19.69 0.26
C LYS A 39 7.69 -19.48 -0.29
N ARG A 40 7.86 -19.30 -1.58
CA ARG A 40 9.17 -19.00 -2.20
C ARG A 40 9.64 -17.57 -1.92
N PHE A 41 8.73 -16.68 -1.56
CA PHE A 41 9.06 -15.30 -1.24
C PHE A 41 9.47 -15.16 0.24
N ASP A 42 10.49 -14.38 0.51
CA ASP A 42 10.97 -14.13 1.88
C ASP A 42 10.08 -13.17 2.64
N PHE A 43 9.35 -12.31 1.92
CA PHE A 43 8.46 -11.29 2.45
C PHE A 43 7.28 -11.07 1.51
N ILE A 44 6.07 -10.92 2.05
CA ILE A 44 4.86 -10.70 1.25
C ILE A 44 4.18 -9.39 1.66
N TRP A 45 3.81 -8.60 0.66
CA TRP A 45 3.03 -7.37 0.83
C TRP A 45 1.69 -7.52 0.14
N ALA A 46 0.59 -7.29 0.87
CA ALA A 46 -0.75 -7.33 0.34
C ALA A 46 -1.49 -6.00 0.55
N SER A 47 -2.16 -5.52 -0.50
CA SER A 47 -3.03 -4.35 -0.47
C SER A 47 -4.42 -4.74 -1.02
N PRO A 48 -5.23 -5.49 -0.26
CA PRO A 48 -6.55 -5.90 -0.72
C PRO A 48 -7.46 -4.69 -0.96
N PRO A 49 -8.50 -4.82 -1.83
CA PRO A 49 -9.38 -3.73 -2.20
C PRO A 49 -9.94 -2.95 -1.01
N CYS A 50 -9.82 -1.63 -1.04
CA CYS A 50 -10.26 -0.75 0.04
C CYS A 50 -11.68 -0.20 -0.12
N GLN A 51 -12.36 -0.50 -1.25
CA GLN A 51 -13.64 0.11 -1.61
C GLN A 51 -14.77 -0.26 -0.64
N ALA A 52 -14.68 -1.42 0.02
CA ALA A 52 -15.63 -1.80 1.07
C ALA A 52 -15.58 -0.86 2.29
N TYR A 53 -14.47 -0.15 2.52
CA TYR A 53 -14.22 0.60 3.76
C TYR A 53 -13.97 2.08 3.58
N THR A 54 -13.51 2.52 2.40
CA THR A 54 -13.14 3.92 2.18
C THR A 54 -14.34 4.86 2.15
N TRP A 55 -14.17 6.08 2.65
CA TRP A 55 -15.18 7.14 2.56
C TRP A 55 -15.50 7.52 1.11
N ALA A 56 -14.54 7.40 0.20
CA ALA A 56 -14.72 7.73 -1.22
C ALA A 56 -15.81 6.88 -1.91
N SER A 57 -16.02 5.65 -1.48
CA SER A 57 -17.06 4.74 -1.99
C SER A 57 -18.34 4.72 -1.15
N ALA A 58 -18.37 5.40 0.00
CA ALA A 58 -19.52 5.37 0.93
C ALA A 58 -20.86 5.68 0.24
N ARG A 59 -20.89 6.73 -0.61
CA ARG A 59 -22.12 7.11 -1.36
C ARG A 59 -22.65 6.00 -2.29
N TYR A 60 -21.76 5.16 -2.82
CA TYR A 60 -22.14 4.07 -3.72
C TYR A 60 -22.62 2.87 -2.91
N ARG A 61 -21.96 2.55 -1.77
CA ARG A 61 -22.42 1.52 -0.84
C ARG A 61 -23.81 1.85 -0.28
N ASN A 62 -24.06 3.12 0.08
CA ASN A 62 -25.37 3.59 0.55
C ASN A 62 -26.47 3.49 -0.53
N ARG A 63 -26.11 3.30 -1.80
CA ARG A 63 -27.02 3.03 -2.92
C ARG A 63 -27.09 1.55 -3.30
N GLY A 64 -26.59 0.65 -2.43
CA GLY A 64 -26.64 -0.79 -2.62
C GLY A 64 -25.51 -1.38 -3.47
N LYS A 65 -24.47 -0.61 -3.83
CA LYS A 65 -23.32 -1.18 -4.52
C LYS A 65 -22.45 -1.96 -3.55
N GLU A 66 -22.32 -3.24 -3.78
CA GLU A 66 -21.42 -4.12 -3.03
C GLU A 66 -19.99 -4.03 -3.56
N TYR A 67 -19.03 -4.22 -2.66
CA TYR A 67 -17.61 -4.31 -2.96
C TYR A 67 -17.00 -5.50 -2.23
N PRO A 68 -16.06 -6.23 -2.83
CA PRO A 68 -15.48 -7.39 -2.19
C PRO A 68 -14.76 -7.00 -0.89
N ASP A 69 -15.01 -7.79 0.15
CA ASP A 69 -14.27 -7.78 1.41
C ASP A 69 -13.30 -8.97 1.41
N LEU A 70 -12.03 -8.67 1.12
CA LEU A 70 -11.01 -9.71 0.96
C LEU A 70 -9.97 -9.71 2.09
N ILE A 71 -10.10 -8.87 3.11
CA ILE A 71 -9.06 -8.71 4.15
C ILE A 71 -8.86 -10.01 4.92
N ASP A 72 -9.93 -10.61 5.45
CA ASP A 72 -9.80 -11.83 6.25
C ASP A 72 -9.30 -13.02 5.42
N ARG A 73 -9.81 -13.15 4.18
CA ARG A 73 -9.34 -14.20 3.27
C ARG A 73 -7.85 -14.03 2.94
N THR A 74 -7.42 -12.79 2.67
CA THR A 74 -6.00 -12.46 2.44
C THR A 74 -5.15 -12.79 3.67
N ARG A 75 -5.57 -12.37 4.85
CA ARG A 75 -4.85 -12.66 6.11
C ARG A 75 -4.70 -14.17 6.33
N GLN A 76 -5.78 -14.94 6.14
CA GLN A 76 -5.75 -16.40 6.28
C GLN A 76 -4.79 -17.06 5.29
N LEU A 77 -4.76 -16.60 4.04
CA LEU A 77 -3.82 -17.10 3.03
C LEU A 77 -2.38 -16.80 3.44
N LEU A 78 -2.07 -15.56 3.82
CA LEU A 78 -0.72 -15.14 4.20
C LEU A 78 -0.22 -15.85 5.47
N MET A 79 -1.08 -16.05 6.46
CA MET A 79 -0.74 -16.83 7.67
C MET A 79 -0.29 -18.26 7.34
N LYS A 80 -0.88 -18.90 6.33
CA LYS A 80 -0.50 -20.25 5.89
C LYS A 80 0.89 -20.32 5.25
N THR A 81 1.42 -19.20 4.77
CA THR A 81 2.76 -19.16 4.18
C THR A 81 3.87 -19.31 5.22
N GLY A 82 3.61 -18.92 6.47
CA GLY A 82 4.63 -18.84 7.51
C GLY A 82 5.69 -17.76 7.28
N ARG A 83 5.51 -16.91 6.26
CA ARG A 83 6.43 -15.82 5.94
C ARG A 83 6.06 -14.53 6.66
N PRO A 84 6.99 -13.63 6.96
CA PRO A 84 6.67 -12.29 7.39
C PRO A 84 5.89 -11.57 6.30
N PHE A 85 4.85 -10.83 6.69
CA PHE A 85 4.01 -10.11 5.74
C PHE A 85 3.42 -8.82 6.29
N VAL A 86 2.93 -7.99 5.38
CA VAL A 86 2.20 -6.76 5.68
C VAL A 86 0.88 -6.74 4.92
N ILE A 87 -0.19 -6.33 5.60
CA ILE A 87 -1.46 -5.96 4.97
C ILE A 87 -1.63 -4.45 5.08
N GLU A 88 -1.72 -3.77 3.94
CA GLU A 88 -1.98 -2.33 3.84
C GLU A 88 -3.44 -2.07 3.52
N ASN A 89 -4.05 -1.08 4.17
CA ASN A 89 -5.36 -0.58 3.77
C ASN A 89 -5.63 0.84 4.31
N VAL A 90 -6.83 1.38 3.99
CA VAL A 90 -7.34 2.60 4.63
C VAL A 90 -7.56 2.36 6.11
N CYS A 91 -7.40 3.40 6.95
CA CYS A 91 -7.48 3.22 8.41
C CYS A 91 -8.90 2.93 8.94
N THR A 92 -9.90 2.93 8.08
CA THR A 92 -11.27 2.49 8.40
C THR A 92 -11.49 1.00 8.15
N ALA A 93 -10.52 0.32 7.51
CA ALA A 93 -10.57 -1.11 7.25
C ALA A 93 -10.36 -1.94 8.54
N PRO A 94 -10.89 -3.19 8.61
CA PRO A 94 -10.79 -4.06 9.77
C PRO A 94 -9.43 -4.78 9.83
N ILE A 95 -8.35 -4.02 9.73
CA ILE A 95 -6.98 -4.51 9.94
C ILE A 95 -6.47 -4.09 11.33
N ARG A 96 -5.52 -4.84 11.87
CA ARG A 96 -4.74 -4.42 13.03
C ARG A 96 -3.91 -3.20 12.63
N LYS A 97 -3.91 -2.16 13.44
CA LYS A 97 -3.27 -0.88 13.12
C LYS A 97 -1.94 -0.78 13.85
N ASP A 98 -0.99 -1.61 13.45
CA ASP A 98 0.35 -1.65 14.06
C ASP A 98 1.16 -0.42 13.69
N LEU A 99 0.90 0.14 12.51
CA LEU A 99 1.59 1.32 11.99
C LEU A 99 0.61 2.20 11.19
N LEU A 100 0.72 3.52 11.34
CA LEU A 100 0.05 4.51 10.51
C LEU A 100 1.10 5.34 9.77
N LEU A 101 0.99 5.44 8.44
CA LEU A 101 1.87 6.30 7.65
C LEU A 101 1.07 7.37 6.89
N CYS A 102 1.74 8.51 6.69
CA CYS A 102 1.25 9.65 5.92
C CYS A 102 2.40 10.26 5.12
N GLY A 103 2.13 10.78 3.93
CA GLY A 103 3.16 11.40 3.07
C GLY A 103 3.96 12.49 3.78
N ARG A 104 3.34 13.20 4.71
CA ARG A 104 3.99 14.23 5.52
C ARG A 104 5.16 13.72 6.37
N MET A 105 5.14 12.47 6.79
CA MET A 105 6.23 11.83 7.54
C MET A 105 7.50 11.66 6.68
N PHE A 106 7.34 11.70 5.36
CA PHE A 106 8.39 11.48 4.36
C PHE A 106 8.66 12.74 3.52
N ASN A 107 8.32 13.92 4.03
CA ASN A 107 8.45 15.21 3.35
C ASN A 107 7.70 15.29 1.99
N LEU A 108 6.73 14.41 1.77
CA LEU A 108 5.87 14.45 0.59
C LEU A 108 4.74 15.47 0.75
N ARG A 109 4.32 16.06 -0.36
CA ARG A 109 3.21 17.03 -0.38
C ARG A 109 1.84 16.36 -0.51
N VAL A 110 1.67 15.14 -0.01
CA VAL A 110 0.42 14.39 -0.05
C VAL A 110 -0.06 14.03 1.35
N ILE A 111 -1.35 14.20 1.59
CA ILE A 111 -2.04 13.69 2.77
C ILE A 111 -2.79 12.43 2.36
N LYS A 112 -2.17 11.28 2.59
CA LYS A 112 -2.70 9.96 2.26
C LYS A 112 -2.39 9.01 3.40
N HIS A 113 -3.28 8.99 4.42
CA HIS A 113 -3.12 8.09 5.56
C HIS A 113 -3.39 6.65 5.15
N ARG A 114 -2.51 5.76 5.55
CA ARG A 114 -2.64 4.31 5.42
C ARG A 114 -2.26 3.63 6.72
N CYS A 115 -3.00 2.59 7.04
CA CYS A 115 -2.72 1.73 8.18
C CYS A 115 -2.16 0.39 7.69
N PHE A 116 -1.30 -0.20 8.51
CA PHE A 116 -0.57 -1.42 8.18
C PHE A 116 -0.71 -2.40 9.33
N GLU A 117 -1.07 -3.63 9.00
CA GLU A 117 -1.00 -4.79 9.86
C GLU A 117 0.29 -5.54 9.53
N ILE A 118 1.18 -5.75 10.52
CA ILE A 118 2.54 -6.28 10.33
C ILE A 118 2.68 -7.60 11.07
N HIS A 119 3.17 -8.62 10.35
CA HIS A 119 3.38 -9.96 10.90
C HIS A 119 4.83 -10.40 10.74
N GLY A 120 5.39 -10.96 11.83
CA GLY A 120 6.74 -11.52 11.90
C GLY A 120 7.83 -10.55 12.36
N PHE A 121 7.61 -9.24 12.25
CA PHE A 121 8.57 -8.22 12.67
C PHE A 121 7.86 -6.98 13.21
N SER A 122 8.62 -5.98 13.68
CA SER A 122 8.08 -4.71 14.16
C SER A 122 8.70 -3.53 13.43
N VAL A 123 7.91 -2.45 13.30
CA VAL A 123 8.32 -1.20 12.67
C VAL A 123 7.96 -0.05 13.61
N PRO A 124 8.89 0.82 13.99
CA PRO A 124 8.59 1.95 14.85
C PRO A 124 7.66 2.94 14.15
N GLN A 125 6.77 3.56 14.94
CA GLN A 125 5.91 4.62 14.46
C GLN A 125 6.72 5.91 14.30
N PRO A 126 6.86 6.49 13.08
CA PRO A 126 7.52 7.77 12.92
C PRO A 126 6.63 8.92 13.42
N ASP A 127 7.23 10.06 13.75
CA ASP A 127 6.51 11.26 14.17
C ASP A 127 5.57 11.73 13.05
N HIS A 128 4.32 12.04 13.43
CA HIS A 128 3.30 12.48 12.48
C HIS A 128 3.13 14.01 12.52
N PRO A 129 3.65 14.75 11.54
CA PRO A 129 3.46 16.18 11.42
C PRO A 129 1.98 16.53 11.22
N ARG A 130 1.55 17.68 11.74
CA ARG A 130 0.16 18.15 11.60
C ARG A 130 -0.28 18.24 10.14
N CYS A 131 -1.41 17.59 9.81
CA CYS A 131 -1.99 17.56 8.46
C CYS A 131 -3.18 18.51 8.26
N ARG A 132 -3.86 18.91 9.37
CA ARG A 132 -5.10 19.69 9.31
C ARG A 132 -4.92 21.04 8.62
N GLY A 133 -5.77 21.30 7.63
CA GLY A 133 -5.81 22.59 6.91
C GLY A 133 -4.80 22.74 5.77
N LEU A 134 -3.83 21.85 5.60
CA LEU A 134 -2.78 21.98 4.60
C LEU A 134 -3.27 21.83 3.16
N VAL A 135 -4.30 21.04 2.92
CA VAL A 135 -4.93 20.88 1.59
C VAL A 135 -5.62 22.18 1.19
N LYS A 136 -6.43 22.76 2.08
CA LYS A 136 -7.10 24.07 1.83
C LYS A 136 -6.13 25.21 1.56
N LYS A 137 -4.92 25.15 2.13
CA LYS A 137 -3.86 26.14 1.92
C LYS A 137 -3.01 25.87 0.66
N GLY A 138 -3.31 24.85 -0.12
CA GLY A 138 -2.51 24.46 -1.30
C GLY A 138 -1.10 23.93 -0.98
N VAL A 139 -0.81 23.62 0.27
CA VAL A 139 0.49 23.09 0.71
C VAL A 139 0.63 21.62 0.37
N CYS A 140 -0.47 20.86 0.54
CA CYS A 140 -0.52 19.43 0.28
C CYS A 140 -1.69 19.08 -0.63
N PHE A 141 -1.59 17.92 -1.30
CA PHE A 141 -2.62 17.35 -2.15
C PHE A 141 -3.35 16.21 -1.42
N THR A 142 -4.60 15.99 -1.83
CA THR A 142 -5.31 14.73 -1.60
C THR A 142 -5.38 14.00 -2.92
N VAL A 143 -4.62 12.90 -3.05
CA VAL A 143 -4.60 12.08 -4.26
C VAL A 143 -5.59 10.93 -4.06
N ALA A 144 -6.81 11.10 -4.62
CA ALA A 144 -7.90 10.13 -4.52
C ALA A 144 -8.78 10.16 -5.79
N GLY A 145 -9.33 9.00 -6.18
CA GLY A 145 -9.89 8.74 -7.50
C GLY A 145 -11.12 9.55 -7.93
N HIS A 146 -11.96 10.05 -7.03
CA HIS A 146 -13.29 10.49 -7.41
C HIS A 146 -13.77 11.80 -6.78
N GLY A 147 -12.94 12.61 -6.22
CA GLY A 147 -13.54 13.68 -5.48
C GLY A 147 -12.72 14.93 -5.27
N GLY A 148 -13.44 16.03 -5.15
CA GLY A 148 -12.93 17.29 -4.69
C GLY A 148 -12.06 18.01 -5.72
N ASP A 149 -11.16 18.82 -5.24
CA ASP A 149 -10.29 19.71 -6.00
C ASP A 149 -9.31 19.00 -6.96
N SER A 150 -9.43 17.67 -7.07
CA SER A 150 -8.55 16.82 -7.88
C SER A 150 -8.58 17.13 -9.38
N LYS A 151 -9.65 17.74 -9.87
CA LYS A 151 -9.80 18.08 -11.30
C LYS A 151 -8.96 19.29 -11.73
N SER A 152 -8.58 20.15 -10.80
CA SER A 152 -7.82 21.38 -11.06
C SER A 152 -6.30 21.19 -11.08
N TYR A 153 -5.80 20.05 -10.59
CA TYR A 153 -4.36 19.78 -10.56
C TYR A 153 -3.90 18.94 -11.75
N ARG A 154 -2.71 19.24 -12.28
CA ARG A 154 -2.09 18.44 -13.34
C ARG A 154 -1.62 17.10 -12.78
N LEU A 155 -1.53 16.08 -13.65
CA LEU A 155 -1.01 14.76 -13.27
C LEU A 155 0.39 14.86 -12.65
N VAL A 156 1.26 15.69 -13.25
CA VAL A 156 2.64 15.90 -12.78
C VAL A 156 2.71 16.43 -11.33
N ASP A 157 1.72 17.19 -10.89
CA ASP A 157 1.66 17.70 -9.52
C ASP A 157 1.37 16.57 -8.54
N TRP A 158 0.52 15.62 -8.93
CA TRP A 158 0.24 14.42 -8.17
C TRP A 158 1.42 13.45 -8.16
N GLN A 159 2.07 13.25 -9.32
CA GLN A 159 3.27 12.43 -9.43
C GLN A 159 4.35 12.92 -8.46
N LYS A 160 4.67 14.23 -8.49
CA LYS A 160 5.63 14.85 -7.57
C LYS A 160 5.21 14.72 -6.11
N ALA A 161 3.92 14.93 -5.80
CA ALA A 161 3.42 14.85 -4.43
C ALA A 161 3.48 13.43 -3.87
N MET A 162 3.32 12.40 -4.70
CA MET A 162 3.37 10.99 -4.34
C MET A 162 4.77 10.39 -4.40
N GLY A 163 5.71 11.04 -5.11
CA GLY A 163 7.02 10.46 -5.43
C GLY A 163 6.92 9.30 -6.42
N ILE A 164 5.96 9.40 -7.38
CA ILE A 164 5.68 8.41 -8.43
C ILE A 164 5.68 9.12 -9.77
N ASP A 165 6.69 8.90 -10.61
CA ASP A 165 6.84 9.55 -11.91
C ASP A 165 6.57 8.64 -13.12
N TRP A 166 6.47 7.32 -12.89
CA TRP A 166 6.28 6.29 -13.91
C TRP A 166 4.80 5.94 -14.18
N ILE A 167 3.85 6.35 -13.34
CA ILE A 167 2.41 6.14 -13.58
C ILE A 167 1.83 7.35 -14.28
N THR A 168 1.31 7.14 -15.50
CA THR A 168 0.74 8.19 -16.36
C THR A 168 -0.78 8.21 -16.33
N ASP A 169 -1.41 7.11 -15.93
CA ASP A 169 -2.86 7.08 -15.69
C ASP A 169 -3.23 7.68 -14.33
N ARG A 170 -4.11 8.66 -14.35
CA ARG A 170 -4.53 9.38 -13.13
C ARG A 170 -5.29 8.49 -12.14
N LYS A 171 -6.06 7.51 -12.62
CA LYS A 171 -6.83 6.61 -11.77
C LYS A 171 -5.89 5.64 -11.08
N MET A 172 -4.97 5.05 -11.82
CA MET A 172 -3.94 4.17 -11.26
C MET A 172 -3.08 4.91 -10.21
N LEU A 173 -2.67 6.15 -10.50
CA LEU A 173 -1.92 6.98 -9.54
C LEU A 173 -2.74 7.29 -8.27
N ALA A 174 -4.06 7.49 -8.39
CA ALA A 174 -4.93 7.71 -7.23
C ALA A 174 -5.08 6.47 -6.34
N GLU A 175 -5.01 5.27 -6.91
CA GLU A 175 -5.07 4.00 -6.20
C GLU A 175 -3.73 3.64 -5.55
N ALA A 176 -2.62 4.06 -6.14
CA ALA A 176 -1.28 3.81 -5.61
C ALA A 176 -1.04 4.44 -4.22
N ILE A 177 -0.08 3.90 -3.50
CA ILE A 177 0.46 4.51 -2.27
C ILE A 177 1.88 5.04 -2.52
N PRO A 178 2.33 6.08 -1.80
CA PRO A 178 3.69 6.57 -1.93
C PRO A 178 4.73 5.47 -1.70
N PRO A 179 5.72 5.30 -2.60
CA PRO A 179 6.79 4.30 -2.43
C PRO A 179 7.55 4.43 -1.12
N ALA A 180 7.64 5.64 -0.57
CA ALA A 180 8.29 5.89 0.71
C ALA A 180 7.70 5.06 1.87
N TYR A 181 6.40 4.67 1.80
CA TYR A 181 5.79 3.84 2.85
C TYR A 181 6.34 2.42 2.82
N SER A 182 6.31 1.79 1.65
CA SER A 182 6.83 0.43 1.50
C SER A 182 8.35 0.38 1.57
N GLU A 183 9.06 1.46 1.22
CA GLU A 183 10.49 1.57 1.45
C GLU A 183 10.81 1.61 2.95
N TYR A 184 10.09 2.44 3.72
CA TYR A 184 10.28 2.52 5.16
C TYR A 184 10.08 1.17 5.84
N ILE A 185 8.94 0.52 5.60
CA ILE A 185 8.62 -0.80 6.17
C ILE A 185 9.60 -1.86 5.67
N GLY A 186 9.94 -1.86 4.38
CA GLY A 186 10.82 -2.82 3.74
C GLY A 186 12.23 -2.84 4.35
N ARG A 187 12.76 -1.70 4.77
CA ARG A 187 14.07 -1.63 5.45
C ARG A 187 14.08 -2.41 6.77
N PHE A 188 13.00 -2.37 7.56
CA PHE A 188 12.88 -3.16 8.78
C PHE A 188 12.64 -4.64 8.47
N ALA A 189 11.88 -4.96 7.42
CA ALA A 189 11.68 -6.34 6.99
C ALA A 189 13.00 -6.99 6.56
N ILE A 190 13.83 -6.33 5.74
CA ILE A 190 15.17 -6.83 5.36
C ILE A 190 16.05 -7.03 6.58
N GLN A 191 16.11 -6.06 7.49
CA GLN A 191 16.90 -6.19 8.70
C GLN A 191 16.48 -7.40 9.53
N PHE A 192 15.18 -7.62 9.67
CA PHE A 192 14.62 -8.80 10.34
C PHE A 192 15.04 -10.10 9.66
N LEU A 193 14.90 -10.20 8.33
CA LEU A 193 15.27 -11.39 7.56
C LEU A 193 16.74 -11.73 7.70
N LEU A 194 17.63 -10.76 7.54
CA LEU A 194 19.09 -10.95 7.69
C LEU A 194 19.47 -11.43 9.11
N THR A 195 18.85 -10.86 10.14
CA THR A 195 19.09 -11.26 11.52
C THR A 195 18.61 -12.69 11.77
N THR A 196 17.45 -13.07 11.20
CA THR A 196 16.87 -14.40 11.39
C THR A 196 17.66 -15.48 10.64
N GLU A 197 18.22 -15.16 9.46
CA GLU A 197 19.12 -16.07 8.72
C GLU A 197 20.46 -16.27 9.45
N PHE A 198 21.00 -15.20 10.03
CA PHE A 198 22.24 -15.28 10.81
C PHE A 198 22.10 -16.19 12.04
N LEU A 199 20.94 -16.14 12.72
CA LEU A 199 20.67 -16.98 13.89
C LEU A 199 20.41 -18.47 13.56
N LYS A 200 20.18 -18.82 12.30
CA LYS A 200 19.99 -20.20 11.84
C LYS A 200 21.28 -20.89 11.37
N ARG A 201 22.38 -20.17 11.26
CA ARG A 201 23.73 -20.67 10.92
C ARG A 201 24.54 -20.89 12.18
#